data_89d4ea4912b9cf7639dc11ccbda9fbe2
#
_entry.id   89d4ea4912b9cf7639dc11ccbda9fbe2
#
_cell.length_a   1.000
_cell.length_b   1.000
_cell.length_c   1.000
_cell.angle_alpha   90.00
_cell.angle_beta   90.00
_cell.angle_gamma   90.00
#
_symmetry.space_group_name_H-M   'P 1'
#
loop_
_entity.id
_entity.type
_entity.pdbx_description
1 polymer ?
#
loop_
_entity_poly.entity_id
_entity_poly.type
_entity_poly.pdbx_seq_one_letter_code
_entity_poly.pdbx_strand_id
1 'polypeptide(L)' 'HQRLHTEPVEDEWYITTDHPMTKTEHIAFAALLSGGSLRVRRQYPEWDFQLRLSRREHGLLVWYSTRDGLLYQLI' A
#
# COMPACT_ATOMS: atom_id res chain seq x y z
N HIS A 1 13.10 -7.86 -1.68
CA HIS A 1 11.79 -7.41 -1.20
C HIS A 1 11.75 -5.92 -1.11
N GLN A 2 10.70 -5.37 -1.63
CA GLN A 2 10.45 -3.95 -1.46
C GLN A 2 9.37 -3.74 -0.43
N ARG A 3 9.66 -2.91 0.54
CA ARG A 3 8.68 -2.51 1.54
C ARG A 3 8.05 -1.21 1.12
N LEU A 4 6.84 -1.02 1.54
CA LEU A 4 6.20 0.28 1.36
C LEU A 4 6.79 1.27 2.36
N HIS A 5 6.97 2.50 1.93
CA HIS A 5 7.44 3.58 2.78
C HIS A 5 6.25 4.25 3.44
N THR A 6 6.28 4.39 4.75
CA THR A 6 5.20 5.04 5.48
C THR A 6 5.75 6.31 6.12
N GLU A 7 5.08 7.42 5.88
CA GLU A 7 5.49 8.71 6.40
C GLU A 7 4.29 9.42 7.02
N PRO A 8 4.40 9.88 8.26
CA PRO A 8 3.30 10.66 8.83
C PRO A 8 3.35 12.09 8.29
N VAL A 9 2.22 12.53 7.76
CA VAL A 9 2.05 13.90 7.25
C VAL A 9 0.77 14.43 7.86
N GLU A 10 0.87 15.33 8.82
CA GLU A 10 -0.25 15.86 9.57
C GLU A 10 -1.05 14.71 10.22
N ASP A 11 -2.30 14.54 9.87
CA ASP A 11 -3.16 13.52 10.46
C ASP A 11 -3.26 12.26 9.62
N GLU A 12 -2.36 12.10 8.65
CA GLU A 12 -2.42 10.98 7.72
C GLU A 12 -1.12 10.23 7.62
N TRP A 13 -1.22 8.95 7.30
CA TRP A 13 -0.10 8.16 6.82
C TRP A 13 -0.03 8.32 5.31
N TYR A 14 1.12 8.77 4.83
CA TYR A 14 1.39 8.85 3.41
C TYR A 14 2.25 7.65 3.04
N ILE A 15 1.73 6.81 2.16
CA ILE A 15 2.40 5.55 1.84
C ILE A 15 2.84 5.58 0.39
N THR A 16 4.13 5.34 0.18
CA THR A 16 4.75 5.36 -1.14
C THR A 16 5.58 4.09 -1.34
N THR A 17 6.05 3.90 -2.54
CA THR A 17 6.85 2.72 -2.87
C THR A 17 7.86 3.04 -3.97
N ASP A 18 8.97 2.29 -3.95
CA ASP A 18 9.93 2.28 -5.05
C ASP A 18 9.64 1.17 -6.06
N HIS A 19 8.59 0.38 -5.81
CA HIS A 19 8.19 -0.69 -6.71
C HIS A 19 7.79 -0.11 -8.06
N PRO A 20 8.20 -0.74 -9.18
CA PRO A 20 7.77 -0.28 -10.49
C PRO A 20 6.25 -0.29 -10.63
N MET A 21 5.73 0.65 -11.40
CA MET A 21 4.31 0.73 -11.73
C MET A 21 4.13 0.71 -13.24
N THR A 22 4.70 -0.31 -13.88
CA THR A 22 4.58 -0.53 -15.32
C THR A 22 3.46 -1.50 -15.63
N LYS A 23 3.15 -1.67 -16.91
CA LYS A 23 2.09 -2.59 -17.33
C LYS A 23 2.37 -4.03 -16.94
N THR A 24 3.65 -4.43 -16.92
CA THR A 24 4.04 -5.82 -16.66
C THR A 24 4.41 -6.04 -15.19
N GLU A 25 4.86 -5.01 -14.50
CA GLU A 25 5.23 -5.10 -13.08
C GLU A 25 4.65 -3.92 -12.34
N HIS A 26 3.67 -4.17 -11.49
CA HIS A 26 3.04 -3.11 -10.72
C HIS A 26 2.37 -3.68 -9.47
N ILE A 27 2.04 -2.79 -8.55
CA ILE A 27 1.20 -3.13 -7.41
C ILE A 27 -0.24 -2.97 -7.86
N ALA A 28 -1.02 -4.04 -7.78
CA ALA A 28 -2.41 -4.03 -8.25
C ALA A 28 -3.37 -3.45 -7.23
N PHE A 29 -3.12 -3.70 -5.94
CA PHE A 29 -3.93 -3.11 -4.88
C PHE A 29 -3.12 -3.07 -3.58
N ALA A 30 -3.59 -2.24 -2.67
CA ALA A 30 -3.12 -2.22 -1.30
C ALA A 30 -4.34 -2.17 -0.38
N ALA A 31 -4.24 -2.81 0.76
CA ALA A 31 -5.35 -2.91 1.69
C ALA A 31 -4.84 -2.78 3.12
N LEU A 32 -5.68 -2.23 3.98
CA LEU A 32 -5.40 -2.16 5.40
C LEU A 32 -6.43 -2.97 6.17
N LEU A 33 -5.98 -3.96 6.90
CA LEU A 33 -6.80 -4.73 7.82
C LEU A 33 -6.59 -4.18 9.23
N SER A 34 -7.63 -3.57 9.77
CA SER A 34 -7.55 -2.88 11.05
C SER A 34 -8.85 -3.05 11.81
N GLY A 35 -8.77 -3.60 13.03
CA GLY A 35 -9.92 -3.69 13.93
C GLY A 35 -11.14 -4.38 13.34
N GLY A 36 -10.93 -5.39 12.52
CA GLY A 36 -12.03 -6.12 11.90
C GLY A 36 -12.56 -5.49 10.62
N SER A 37 -12.01 -4.36 10.20
CA SER A 37 -12.40 -3.77 8.93
C SER A 37 -11.26 -3.89 7.92
N LEU A 38 -11.64 -3.98 6.65
CA LEU A 38 -10.70 -4.09 5.55
C LEU A 38 -10.96 -2.96 4.58
N ARG A 39 -9.94 -2.16 4.30
CA ARG A 39 -10.03 -1.08 3.33
C ARG A 39 -9.09 -1.39 2.18
N VAL A 40 -9.64 -1.47 0.98
CA VAL A 40 -8.89 -1.80 -0.22
C VAL A 40 -8.80 -0.59 -1.12
N ARG A 41 -7.60 -0.32 -1.61
CA ARG A 41 -7.37 0.73 -2.59
C ARG A 41 -6.70 0.12 -3.81
N ARG A 42 -7.45 0.12 -4.91
CA ARG A 42 -6.94 -0.38 -6.17
C ARG A 42 -5.86 0.55 -6.71
N GLN A 43 -4.80 -0.03 -7.25
CA GLN A 43 -3.73 0.70 -7.92
C GLN A 43 -3.75 0.36 -9.41
N TYR A 44 -3.16 1.21 -10.22
CA TYR A 44 -3.21 1.05 -11.67
C TYR A 44 -1.82 1.12 -12.26
N PRO A 45 -1.52 0.29 -13.28
CA PRO A 45 -0.23 0.35 -13.95
C PRO A 45 -0.05 1.72 -14.61
N GLU A 46 1.19 2.18 -14.63
CA GLU A 46 1.60 3.47 -15.19
C GLU A 46 1.10 4.69 -14.42
N TRP A 47 0.38 4.48 -13.32
CA TRP A 47 -0.01 5.54 -12.39
C TRP A 47 0.89 5.48 -11.17
N ASP A 48 1.19 6.63 -10.59
CA ASP A 48 1.94 6.66 -9.35
C ASP A 48 1.19 5.93 -8.26
N PHE A 49 1.90 5.07 -7.54
CA PHE A 49 1.33 4.42 -6.37
C PHE A 49 1.12 5.47 -5.29
N GLN A 50 -0.10 5.58 -4.80
CA GLN A 50 -0.44 6.47 -3.70
C GLN A 50 -1.44 5.81 -2.78
N LEU A 51 -1.19 5.94 -1.49
CA LEU A 51 -2.12 5.45 -0.48
C LEU A 51 -2.06 6.40 0.71
N ARG A 52 -3.23 6.86 1.14
CA ARG A 52 -3.36 7.72 2.31
C ARG A 52 -4.29 7.07 3.30
N LEU A 53 -3.88 7.02 4.54
CA LEU A 53 -4.66 6.45 5.62
C LEU A 53 -4.64 7.40 6.81
N SER A 54 -5.69 7.38 7.62
CA SER A 54 -5.71 8.15 8.85
C SER A 54 -4.60 7.67 9.77
N ARG A 55 -3.91 8.59 10.46
CA ARG A 55 -2.87 8.23 11.42
C ARG A 55 -3.39 7.41 12.59
N ARG A 56 -4.69 7.41 12.79
CA ARG A 56 -5.31 6.61 13.85
C ARG A 56 -5.45 5.14 13.45
N GLU A 57 -5.30 4.85 12.17
CA GLU A 57 -5.42 3.48 11.69
C GLU A 57 -4.10 2.76 11.83
N HIS A 58 -4.15 1.62 12.50
CA HIS A 58 -3.01 0.74 12.69
C HIS A 58 -3.47 -0.66 12.37
N GLY A 59 -2.59 -1.46 11.81
CA GLY A 59 -2.94 -2.82 11.51
C GLY A 59 -2.00 -3.43 10.49
N LEU A 60 -2.55 -4.36 9.72
CA LEU A 60 -1.79 -5.09 8.73
C LEU A 60 -2.02 -4.46 7.36
N LEU A 61 -0.97 -3.91 6.80
CA LEU A 61 -0.98 -3.39 5.44
C LEU A 61 -0.59 -4.52 4.49
N VAL A 62 -1.46 -4.81 3.54
CA VAL A 62 -1.28 -5.90 2.58
C VAL A 62 -1.30 -5.32 1.18
N TRP A 63 -0.41 -5.78 0.32
CA TRP A 63 -0.43 -5.34 -1.07
C TRP A 63 -0.05 -6.49 -1.98
N TYR A 64 -0.55 -6.42 -3.20
CA TYR A 64 -0.29 -7.43 -4.20
C TYR A 64 0.57 -6.87 -5.32
N SER A 65 1.74 -7.46 -5.49
CA SER A 65 2.65 -7.13 -6.59
C SER A 65 2.53 -8.21 -7.66
N THR A 66 2.40 -7.78 -8.91
CA THR A 66 2.36 -8.74 -10.02
C THR A 66 3.68 -9.48 -10.18
N ARG A 67 4.77 -8.92 -9.63
CA ARG A 67 6.09 -9.55 -9.67
C ARG A 67 6.35 -10.44 -8.44
N ASP A 68 6.04 -9.92 -7.26
CA ASP A 68 6.46 -10.54 -6.00
C ASP A 68 5.33 -11.25 -5.25
N GLY A 69 4.10 -11.15 -5.74
CA GLY A 69 2.95 -11.77 -5.08
C GLY A 69 2.39 -10.93 -3.94
N LEU A 70 1.74 -11.58 -3.00
CA LEU A 70 1.10 -10.91 -1.87
C LEU A 70 2.11 -10.66 -0.77
N LEU A 71 2.21 -9.42 -0.32
CA LEU A 71 3.15 -8.99 0.69
C LEU A 71 2.40 -8.26 1.80
N TYR A 72 3.02 -8.15 2.97
CA TYR A 72 2.37 -7.46 4.09
C TYR A 72 3.39 -6.86 5.04
N GLN A 73 2.97 -5.87 5.79
CA GLN A 73 3.74 -5.28 6.88
C GLN A 73 2.79 -4.63 7.88
N LEU A 74 3.24 -4.56 9.12
CA LEU A 74 2.48 -3.85 10.16
C LEU A 74 2.78 -2.35 10.11
N ILE A 75 1.76 -1.56 10.38
CA ILE A 75 1.92 -0.12 10.51
C ILE A 75 1.28 0.40 11.78
#